data_22db429cfaceb970c0fcf6ccce2441ca
#
_entry.id   22db429cfaceb970c0fcf6ccce2441ca
#
_cell.length_a   1.000
_cell.length_b   1.000
_cell.length_c   1.000
_cell.angle_alpha   90.00
_cell.angle_beta   90.00
_cell.angle_gamma   90.00
#
_symmetry.space_group_name_H-M   'P 1'
#
loop_
_entity.id
_entity.type
_entity.pdbx_description
1 polymer ?
#
loop_
_entity_poly.entity_id
_entity_poly.type
_entity_poly.pdbx_seq_one_letter_code
_entity_poly.pdbx_strand_id
1 'polypeptide(L)'
;MKTKTLVGILLCFLMGCVNKTHKTTVADKADSATNITILDEKVYEAAVDQSAGWEIIKNLSKIYGEEPNVIGDFIGAPRCPAFLEGLFFEGSTLYFQVRGDTLQARHILEKAAGSRAFRLEEITEGNYSQQQLNNILDELNRRYDALTDKNLKSNMISWGMGLRYIEVRFILNTPEARQAFRKKLMDSPAIRFEGPERPRPNGRIGVTDTFGISLR
;
A
#
# COMPACT_ATOMS: atom_id res chain seq x y z
N MET A 1 -30.70 -3.91 -11.19
CA MET A 1 -29.63 -2.92 -11.37
C MET A 1 -28.65 -3.10 -10.23
N LYS A 2 -27.47 -3.63 -10.49
CA LYS A 2 -26.43 -3.89 -9.47
C LYS A 2 -25.45 -2.72 -9.51
N THR A 3 -25.52 -1.85 -8.53
CA THR A 3 -24.53 -0.78 -8.30
C THR A 3 -23.24 -1.42 -7.79
N LYS A 4 -22.21 -1.44 -8.61
CA LYS A 4 -20.85 -1.82 -8.22
C LYS A 4 -20.24 -0.66 -7.44
N THR A 5 -20.05 -0.85 -6.14
CA THR A 5 -19.30 0.09 -5.30
C THR A 5 -17.82 -0.06 -5.64
N LEU A 6 -17.27 0.98 -6.25
CA LEU A 6 -15.85 1.09 -6.60
C LEU A 6 -15.07 1.32 -5.31
N VAL A 7 -14.41 0.30 -4.79
CA VAL A 7 -13.43 0.45 -3.70
C VAL A 7 -12.12 0.89 -4.34
N GLY A 8 -11.88 2.19 -4.31
CA GLY A 8 -10.64 2.77 -4.81
C GLY A 8 -9.47 2.39 -3.89
N ILE A 9 -8.57 1.55 -4.37
CA ILE A 9 -7.25 1.37 -3.77
C ILE A 9 -6.48 2.66 -4.07
N LEU A 10 -6.28 3.50 -3.04
CA LEU A 10 -5.45 4.70 -3.13
C LEU A 10 -3.98 4.30 -3.21
N LEU A 11 -3.52 4.02 -4.43
CA LEU A 11 -2.10 3.93 -4.74
C LEU A 11 -1.55 5.35 -4.70
N CYS A 12 -0.80 5.72 -3.66
CA CYS A 12 -0.10 6.99 -3.60
C CYS A 12 1.03 7.00 -4.65
N PHE A 13 0.69 7.44 -5.87
CA PHE A 13 1.68 7.83 -6.85
C PHE A 13 2.31 9.14 -6.41
N LEU A 14 3.56 9.11 -6.01
CA LEU A 14 4.40 10.31 -5.97
C LEU A 14 4.73 10.69 -7.43
N MET A 15 3.82 11.42 -8.07
CA MET A 15 4.13 12.12 -9.31
C MET A 15 5.07 13.27 -8.97
N GLY A 16 6.32 13.14 -9.40
CA GLY A 16 7.29 14.23 -9.41
C GLY A 16 6.78 15.37 -10.27
N CYS A 17 6.46 16.49 -9.65
CA CYS A 17 6.16 17.73 -10.34
C CYS A 17 7.40 18.24 -11.07
N VAL A 18 7.36 18.27 -12.40
CA VAL A 18 8.31 19.01 -13.22
C VAL A 18 8.05 20.50 -13.02
N ASN A 19 8.86 21.16 -12.20
CA ASN A 19 8.85 22.61 -12.08
C ASN A 19 9.60 23.26 -13.25
N LYS A 20 8.86 23.95 -14.10
CA LYS A 20 9.39 24.91 -15.07
C LYS A 20 10.09 26.04 -14.32
N THR A 21 11.38 26.20 -14.59
CA THR A 21 12.21 27.32 -14.12
C THR A 21 11.73 28.64 -14.74
N HIS A 22 11.11 29.51 -13.97
CA HIS A 22 10.99 30.93 -14.29
C HIS A 22 12.27 31.66 -13.86
N LYS A 23 13.02 32.18 -14.83
CA LYS A 23 14.06 33.16 -14.57
C LYS A 23 13.44 34.50 -14.21
N THR A 24 13.57 34.91 -12.97
CA THR A 24 13.29 36.29 -12.56
C THR A 24 14.61 36.97 -12.28
N THR A 25 14.95 37.95 -13.12
CA THR A 25 16.06 38.89 -12.90
C THR A 25 15.60 39.90 -11.85
N VAL A 26 16.29 39.99 -10.74
CA VAL A 26 16.14 41.10 -9.78
C VAL A 26 17.49 41.73 -9.57
N ALA A 27 17.49 43.03 -9.86
CA ALA A 27 18.64 43.91 -9.74
C ALA A 27 18.98 44.24 -8.28
N ASP A 28 20.27 44.51 -8.08
CA ASP A 28 20.98 44.92 -6.88
C ASP A 28 20.27 45.87 -5.92
N LYS A 29 20.39 45.57 -4.63
CA LYS A 29 20.84 46.55 -3.62
C LYS A 29 21.55 45.85 -2.47
N ALA A 30 22.82 46.26 -2.27
CA ALA A 30 23.65 45.85 -1.16
C ALA A 30 23.05 46.33 0.18
N ASP A 31 23.08 45.50 1.23
CA ASP A 31 23.79 45.76 2.46
C ASP A 31 23.57 44.63 3.49
N SER A 32 24.61 44.39 4.23
CA SER A 32 24.71 43.63 5.47
C SER A 32 24.96 42.12 5.36
N ALA A 33 26.20 41.80 5.63
CA ALA A 33 26.74 40.45 5.75
C ALA A 33 26.02 39.62 6.83
N THR A 34 25.36 38.57 6.39
CA THR A 34 25.16 37.38 7.19
C THR A 34 25.55 36.21 6.30
N ASN A 35 26.69 35.58 6.63
CA ASN A 35 27.12 34.33 5.99
C ASN A 35 26.12 33.24 6.26
N ILE A 36 25.11 33.13 5.41
CA ILE A 36 24.29 31.93 5.31
C ILE A 36 25.03 31.05 4.32
N THR A 37 25.80 30.11 4.84
CA THR A 37 26.29 28.97 4.07
C THR A 37 25.07 28.20 3.62
N ILE A 38 24.62 28.39 2.37
CA ILE A 38 23.62 27.53 1.75
C ILE A 38 24.32 26.21 1.49
N LEU A 39 24.33 25.35 2.51
CA LEU A 39 24.55 23.93 2.33
C LEU A 39 23.20 23.35 1.92
N ASP A 40 22.98 23.15 0.65
CA ASP A 40 22.21 22.03 0.12
C ASP A 40 22.10 22.18 -1.40
N GLU A 41 23.17 21.86 -2.07
CA GLU A 41 23.06 21.32 -3.40
C GLU A 41 22.47 19.92 -3.20
N LYS A 42 21.14 19.80 -3.20
CA LYS A 42 20.46 18.51 -3.29
C LYS A 42 20.97 17.85 -4.56
N VAL A 43 21.87 16.90 -4.39
CA VAL A 43 22.20 15.94 -5.44
C VAL A 43 20.90 15.24 -5.78
N TYR A 44 20.22 15.69 -6.82
CA TYR A 44 19.13 14.94 -7.41
C TYR A 44 19.77 13.67 -7.97
N GLU A 45 19.61 12.57 -7.24
CA GLU A 45 19.96 11.26 -7.78
C GLU A 45 19.26 11.14 -9.13
N ALA A 46 20.00 10.82 -10.16
CA ALA A 46 19.44 10.62 -11.49
C ALA A 46 18.31 9.60 -11.38
N ALA A 47 17.16 9.93 -11.95
CA ALA A 47 15.99 9.05 -11.90
C ALA A 47 16.39 7.67 -12.43
N VAL A 48 16.20 6.64 -11.59
CA VAL A 48 16.56 5.27 -11.95
C VAL A 48 15.60 4.78 -13.05
N ASP A 49 16.16 4.26 -14.14
CA ASP A 49 15.35 3.71 -15.23
C ASP A 49 14.71 2.36 -14.83
N GLN A 50 13.40 2.36 -14.68
CA GLN A 50 12.57 1.19 -14.35
C GLN A 50 11.70 0.73 -15.52
N SER A 51 11.91 1.26 -16.72
CA SER A 51 11.05 1.03 -17.90
C SER A 51 10.85 -0.45 -18.22
N ALA A 52 11.92 -1.25 -18.16
CA ALA A 52 11.86 -2.68 -18.41
C ALA A 52 10.97 -3.42 -17.39
N GLY A 53 11.03 -3.03 -16.12
CA GLY A 53 10.16 -3.60 -15.07
C GLY A 53 8.70 -3.22 -15.28
N TRP A 54 8.43 -2.00 -15.64
CA TRP A 54 7.06 -1.54 -15.94
C TRP A 54 6.43 -2.25 -17.13
N GLU A 55 7.19 -2.57 -18.20
CA GLU A 55 6.69 -3.38 -19.31
C GLU A 55 6.35 -4.81 -18.87
N ILE A 56 7.13 -5.41 -17.98
CA ILE A 56 6.83 -6.70 -17.37
C ILE A 56 5.50 -6.64 -16.60
N ILE A 57 5.34 -5.65 -15.72
CA ILE A 57 4.12 -5.44 -14.91
C ILE A 57 2.92 -5.28 -15.85
N LYS A 58 3.03 -4.47 -16.89
CA LYS A 58 1.98 -4.25 -17.89
C LYS A 58 1.56 -5.56 -18.61
N ASN A 59 2.52 -6.41 -18.97
CA ASN A 59 2.23 -7.69 -19.59
C ASN A 59 1.50 -8.64 -18.63
N LEU A 60 1.93 -8.70 -17.38
CA LEU A 60 1.28 -9.50 -16.33
C LEU A 60 -0.12 -8.97 -16.02
N SER A 61 -0.33 -7.66 -15.97
CA SER A 61 -1.65 -7.05 -15.76
C SER A 61 -2.65 -7.42 -16.86
N LYS A 62 -2.22 -7.53 -18.11
CA LYS A 62 -3.08 -7.99 -19.21
C LYS A 62 -3.55 -9.43 -19.03
N ILE A 63 -2.72 -10.28 -18.45
CA ILE A 63 -3.00 -11.72 -18.28
C ILE A 63 -3.78 -11.98 -17.00
N TYR A 64 -3.37 -11.37 -15.90
CA TYR A 64 -3.84 -11.68 -14.56
C TYR A 64 -4.74 -10.61 -13.95
N GLY A 65 -4.68 -9.36 -14.42
CA GLY A 65 -5.50 -8.26 -13.93
C GLY A 65 -6.99 -8.43 -14.21
N GLU A 66 -7.82 -7.83 -13.40
CA GLU A 66 -9.27 -7.83 -13.61
C GLU A 66 -9.67 -6.79 -14.65
N GLU A 67 -9.01 -5.64 -14.63
CA GLU A 67 -9.25 -4.52 -15.54
C GLU A 67 -8.07 -4.32 -16.50
N PRO A 68 -8.26 -4.38 -17.81
CA PRO A 68 -7.16 -4.37 -18.79
C PRO A 68 -6.39 -3.04 -18.84
N ASN A 69 -6.92 -1.97 -18.28
CA ASN A 69 -6.29 -0.65 -18.27
C ASN A 69 -5.66 -0.26 -16.93
N VAL A 70 -5.76 -1.12 -15.92
CA VAL A 70 -5.14 -0.88 -14.61
C VAL A 70 -3.84 -1.67 -14.54
N ILE A 71 -2.73 -0.95 -14.37
CA ILE A 71 -1.40 -1.56 -14.30
C ILE A 71 -1.08 -1.87 -12.84
N GLY A 72 -0.73 -3.14 -12.55
CA GLY A 72 -0.28 -3.57 -11.24
C GLY A 72 -1.39 -4.07 -10.30
N ASP A 73 -2.65 -4.12 -10.73
CA ASP A 73 -3.79 -4.57 -9.93
C ASP A 73 -3.96 -6.09 -9.87
N PHE A 74 -3.03 -6.84 -10.45
CA PHE A 74 -3.18 -8.30 -10.57
C PHE A 74 -2.80 -9.07 -9.31
N ILE A 75 -2.02 -8.49 -8.39
CA ILE A 75 -1.62 -9.19 -7.17
C ILE A 75 -2.85 -9.51 -6.30
N GLY A 76 -3.08 -10.80 -6.06
CA GLY A 76 -4.25 -11.27 -5.32
C GLY A 76 -5.55 -11.31 -6.11
N ALA A 77 -5.54 -10.92 -7.39
CA ALA A 77 -6.70 -11.09 -8.28
C ALA A 77 -7.01 -12.59 -8.51
N PRO A 78 -8.26 -12.98 -8.82
CA PRO A 78 -8.66 -14.38 -8.96
C PRO A 78 -7.86 -15.16 -10.03
N ARG A 79 -7.35 -14.47 -11.06
CA ARG A 79 -6.53 -15.08 -12.12
C ARG A 79 -5.04 -15.08 -11.81
N CYS A 80 -4.62 -14.33 -10.79
CA CYS A 80 -3.22 -14.26 -10.36
C CYS A 80 -2.81 -15.61 -9.78
N PRO A 81 -1.62 -16.14 -10.13
CA PRO A 81 -1.11 -17.34 -9.48
C PRO A 81 -1.01 -17.15 -7.97
N ALA A 82 -1.54 -18.11 -7.19
CA ALA A 82 -1.61 -18.02 -5.73
C ALA A 82 -0.23 -17.95 -5.05
N PHE A 83 0.83 -18.31 -5.75
CA PHE A 83 2.20 -18.18 -5.26
C PHE A 83 2.74 -16.74 -5.34
N LEU A 84 2.11 -15.87 -6.14
CA LEU A 84 2.58 -14.50 -6.33
C LEU A 84 1.99 -13.58 -5.26
N GLU A 85 2.85 -13.12 -4.35
CA GLU A 85 2.46 -12.43 -3.12
C GLU A 85 2.64 -10.90 -3.19
N GLY A 86 3.51 -10.44 -4.09
CA GLY A 86 3.82 -9.02 -4.20
C GLY A 86 4.86 -8.72 -5.26
N LEU A 87 5.10 -7.42 -5.45
CA LEU A 87 6.19 -6.93 -6.29
C LEU A 87 6.72 -5.61 -5.72
N PHE A 88 8.00 -5.34 -5.99
CA PHE A 88 8.61 -4.04 -5.68
C PHE A 88 9.82 -3.80 -6.57
N PHE A 89 10.28 -2.55 -6.60
CA PHE A 89 11.52 -2.18 -7.25
C PHE A 89 12.63 -1.94 -6.21
N GLU A 90 13.82 -2.47 -6.49
CA GLU A 90 15.06 -2.06 -5.85
C GLU A 90 15.97 -1.47 -6.93
N GLY A 91 16.11 -0.14 -6.91
CA GLY A 91 16.73 0.57 -8.02
C GLY A 91 15.99 0.33 -9.34
N SER A 92 16.69 -0.14 -10.37
CA SER A 92 16.11 -0.51 -11.68
C SER A 92 15.56 -1.95 -11.74
N THR A 93 15.81 -2.76 -10.72
CA THR A 93 15.48 -4.18 -10.72
C THR A 93 14.08 -4.41 -10.15
N LEU A 94 13.21 -5.07 -10.94
CA LEU A 94 11.91 -5.55 -10.47
C LEU A 94 12.09 -6.87 -9.71
N TYR A 95 11.49 -6.94 -8.54
CA TYR A 95 11.39 -8.15 -7.72
C TYR A 95 9.95 -8.60 -7.64
N PHE A 96 9.74 -9.92 -7.78
CA PHE A 96 8.49 -10.58 -7.43
C PHE A 96 8.65 -11.37 -6.16
N GLN A 97 7.76 -11.14 -5.21
CA GLN A 97 7.67 -11.90 -3.98
C GLN A 97 6.84 -13.15 -4.23
N VAL A 98 7.43 -14.31 -4.01
CA VAL A 98 6.81 -15.60 -4.32
C VAL A 98 6.85 -16.54 -3.12
N ARG A 99 5.82 -17.37 -3.01
CA ARG A 99 5.71 -18.39 -1.98
C ARG A 99 5.84 -19.78 -2.58
N GLY A 100 6.69 -20.62 -1.98
CA GLY A 100 6.88 -22.01 -2.39
C GLY A 100 7.92 -22.17 -3.49
N ASP A 101 7.67 -23.02 -4.48
CA ASP A 101 8.65 -23.39 -5.50
C ASP A 101 9.03 -22.21 -6.42
N THR A 102 10.20 -21.63 -6.15
CA THR A 102 10.72 -20.47 -6.91
C THR A 102 11.12 -20.84 -8.34
N LEU A 103 11.47 -22.09 -8.64
CA LEU A 103 11.79 -22.52 -10.02
C LEU A 103 10.53 -22.59 -10.87
N GLN A 104 9.48 -23.19 -10.34
CA GLN A 104 8.18 -23.22 -11.00
C GLN A 104 7.61 -21.82 -11.16
N ALA A 105 7.66 -20.99 -10.13
CA ALA A 105 7.23 -19.60 -10.16
C ALA A 105 7.96 -18.81 -11.25
N ARG A 106 9.28 -18.96 -11.35
CA ARG A 106 10.10 -18.32 -12.39
C ARG A 106 9.62 -18.72 -13.79
N HIS A 107 9.47 -20.00 -14.06
CA HIS A 107 9.03 -20.47 -15.38
C HIS A 107 7.66 -19.90 -15.79
N ILE A 108 6.72 -19.87 -14.85
CA ILE A 108 5.38 -19.33 -15.10
C ILE A 108 5.43 -17.83 -15.38
N LEU A 109 6.18 -17.07 -14.54
CA LEU A 109 6.28 -15.62 -14.68
C LEU A 109 7.06 -15.22 -15.94
N GLU A 110 8.16 -15.89 -16.28
CA GLU A 110 8.91 -15.64 -17.54
C GLU A 110 8.03 -15.82 -18.75
N LYS A 111 7.23 -16.89 -18.79
CA LYS A 111 6.30 -17.16 -19.90
C LYS A 111 5.22 -16.09 -19.98
N ALA A 112 4.63 -15.68 -18.87
CA ALA A 112 3.58 -14.69 -18.82
C ALA A 112 4.09 -13.26 -19.11
N ALA A 113 5.24 -12.90 -18.54
CA ALA A 113 5.84 -11.59 -18.73
C ALA A 113 6.48 -11.40 -20.12
N GLY A 114 6.85 -12.51 -20.80
CA GLY A 114 7.64 -12.44 -22.03
C GLY A 114 9.07 -11.94 -21.81
N SER A 115 9.57 -11.99 -20.58
CA SER A 115 10.86 -11.42 -20.18
C SER A 115 11.46 -12.19 -19.00
N ARG A 116 12.79 -12.13 -18.89
CA ARG A 116 13.58 -12.64 -17.74
C ARG A 116 14.18 -11.55 -16.88
N ALA A 117 13.90 -10.28 -17.20
CA ALA A 117 14.53 -9.12 -16.57
C ALA A 117 13.89 -8.79 -15.21
N PHE A 118 13.73 -9.79 -14.33
CA PHE A 118 13.25 -9.64 -12.97
C PHE A 118 13.95 -10.61 -12.02
N ARG A 119 13.83 -10.38 -10.73
CA ARG A 119 14.29 -11.29 -9.68
C ARG A 119 13.13 -11.85 -8.89
N LEU A 120 13.34 -13.00 -8.24
CA LEU A 120 12.40 -13.57 -7.29
C LEU A 120 12.96 -13.42 -5.88
N GLU A 121 12.08 -13.06 -4.98
CA GLU A 121 12.30 -13.10 -3.53
C GLU A 121 11.35 -14.13 -2.95
N GLU A 122 11.91 -15.18 -2.32
CA GLU A 122 11.10 -16.19 -1.65
C GLU A 122 10.54 -15.64 -0.34
N ILE A 123 9.23 -15.79 -0.14
CA ILE A 123 8.57 -15.47 1.11
C ILE A 123 8.30 -16.72 1.91
N THR A 124 9.02 -16.84 3.02
CA THR A 124 8.86 -17.92 4.00
C THR A 124 7.99 -17.52 5.19
N GLU A 125 7.82 -16.21 5.42
CA GLU A 125 7.09 -15.67 6.56
C GLU A 125 5.60 -15.39 6.26
N GLY A 126 4.79 -15.47 7.31
CA GLY A 126 3.36 -15.15 7.27
C GLY A 126 2.45 -16.35 7.01
N ASN A 127 1.33 -16.37 7.73
CA ASN A 127 0.37 -17.50 7.69
C ASN A 127 -0.62 -17.40 6.53
N TYR A 128 -0.74 -16.22 5.87
CA TYR A 128 -1.76 -15.95 4.87
C TYR A 128 -1.14 -15.46 3.57
N SER A 129 -1.64 -15.99 2.44
CA SER A 129 -1.33 -15.47 1.13
C SER A 129 -2.09 -14.16 0.87
N GLN A 130 -1.62 -13.37 -0.11
CA GLN A 130 -2.31 -12.15 -0.52
C GLN A 130 -3.76 -12.42 -0.93
N GLN A 131 -4.00 -13.52 -1.66
CA GLN A 131 -5.34 -13.92 -2.06
C GLN A 131 -6.23 -14.27 -0.86
N GLN A 132 -5.68 -14.95 0.16
CA GLN A 132 -6.43 -15.24 1.40
C GLN A 132 -6.76 -13.96 2.15
N LEU A 133 -5.84 -13.01 2.22
CA LEU A 133 -6.09 -11.72 2.86
C LEU A 133 -7.14 -10.90 2.10
N ASN A 134 -7.12 -10.89 0.76
CA ASN A 134 -8.15 -10.26 -0.05
C ASN A 134 -9.53 -10.85 0.26
N ASN A 135 -9.66 -12.18 0.28
CA ASN A 135 -10.93 -12.85 0.60
C ASN A 135 -11.44 -12.48 2.01
N ILE A 136 -10.53 -12.38 3.00
CA ILE A 136 -10.88 -11.96 4.36
C ILE A 136 -11.35 -10.51 4.37
N LEU A 137 -10.69 -9.62 3.63
CA LEU A 137 -11.04 -8.21 3.53
C LEU A 137 -12.41 -8.01 2.87
N ASP A 138 -12.69 -8.72 1.79
CA ASP A 138 -13.98 -8.67 1.09
C ASP A 138 -15.13 -9.14 2.00
N GLU A 139 -14.92 -10.23 2.74
CA GLU A 139 -15.90 -10.71 3.71
C GLU A 139 -16.08 -9.73 4.87
N LEU A 140 -15.01 -9.09 5.34
CA LEU A 140 -15.10 -8.04 6.36
C LEU A 140 -15.90 -6.84 5.85
N ASN A 141 -15.66 -6.38 4.61
CA ASN A 141 -16.42 -5.30 3.98
C ASN A 141 -17.91 -5.65 3.93
N ARG A 142 -18.25 -6.85 3.44
CA ARG A 142 -19.62 -7.33 3.35
C ARG A 142 -20.32 -7.36 4.71
N ARG A 143 -19.63 -7.82 5.75
CA ARG A 143 -20.20 -7.87 7.12
C ARG A 143 -20.33 -6.49 7.74
N TYR A 144 -19.38 -5.60 7.47
CA TYR A 144 -19.44 -4.22 7.95
C TYR A 144 -20.63 -3.46 7.36
N ASP A 145 -20.91 -3.65 6.07
CA ASP A 145 -22.08 -3.03 5.42
C ASP A 145 -23.39 -3.46 6.10
N ALA A 146 -23.49 -4.75 6.46
CA ALA A 146 -24.64 -5.31 7.14
C ALA A 146 -24.69 -5.01 8.66
N LEU A 147 -23.62 -4.43 9.24
CA LEU A 147 -23.53 -4.19 10.68
C LEU A 147 -24.52 -3.13 11.13
N THR A 148 -25.35 -3.45 12.13
CA THR A 148 -26.32 -2.53 12.72
C THR A 148 -25.84 -1.87 14.02
N ASP A 149 -24.73 -2.36 14.60
CA ASP A 149 -24.15 -1.81 15.83
C ASP A 149 -23.51 -0.46 15.59
N LYS A 150 -24.22 0.59 15.95
CA LYS A 150 -23.75 1.97 15.80
C LYS A 150 -22.49 2.29 16.63
N ASN A 151 -22.38 1.68 17.83
CA ASN A 151 -21.25 1.93 18.71
C ASN A 151 -19.97 1.32 18.13
N LEU A 152 -20.05 0.10 17.63
CA LEU A 152 -18.91 -0.53 16.96
C LEU A 152 -18.55 0.22 15.69
N LYS A 153 -19.55 0.56 14.84
CA LYS A 153 -19.30 1.35 13.62
C LYS A 153 -18.61 2.69 13.90
N SER A 154 -19.08 3.43 14.91
CA SER A 154 -18.51 4.75 15.24
C SER A 154 -17.11 4.65 15.87
N ASN A 155 -16.74 3.51 16.43
CA ASN A 155 -15.41 3.29 17.00
C ASN A 155 -14.38 2.79 15.95
N MET A 156 -14.82 2.31 14.79
CA MET A 156 -13.93 1.89 13.71
C MET A 156 -13.57 3.09 12.83
N ILE A 157 -12.27 3.40 12.69
CA ILE A 157 -11.78 4.51 11.85
C ILE A 157 -11.56 4.02 10.42
N SER A 158 -10.85 2.90 10.29
CA SER A 158 -10.44 2.33 9.01
C SER A 158 -10.07 0.86 9.17
N TRP A 159 -10.06 0.16 8.06
CA TRP A 159 -9.46 -1.16 7.95
C TRP A 159 -8.93 -1.36 6.54
N GLY A 160 -7.95 -2.25 6.38
CA GLY A 160 -7.35 -2.50 5.09
C GLY A 160 -6.25 -3.53 5.15
N MET A 161 -5.64 -3.74 3.99
CA MET A 161 -4.54 -4.65 3.83
C MET A 161 -3.27 -4.05 4.47
N GLY A 162 -2.73 -4.74 5.46
CA GLY A 162 -1.36 -4.57 5.92
C GLY A 162 -0.39 -5.44 5.10
N LEU A 163 0.86 -5.52 5.52
CA LEU A 163 1.86 -6.27 4.77
C LEU A 163 1.54 -7.79 4.72
N ARG A 164 1.06 -8.36 5.82
CA ARG A 164 0.75 -9.79 5.98
C ARG A 164 -0.45 -10.06 6.87
N TYR A 165 -1.33 -9.09 7.02
CA TYR A 165 -2.49 -9.12 7.89
C TYR A 165 -3.50 -8.08 7.44
N ILE A 166 -4.70 -8.15 7.98
CA ILE A 166 -5.69 -7.08 7.88
C ILE A 166 -5.55 -6.19 9.11
N GLU A 167 -5.28 -4.92 8.91
CA GLU A 167 -5.26 -3.91 9.98
C GLU A 167 -6.66 -3.35 10.18
N VAL A 168 -7.13 -3.34 11.42
CA VAL A 168 -8.37 -2.67 11.82
C VAL A 168 -8.04 -1.62 12.86
N ARG A 169 -8.31 -0.35 12.55
CA ARG A 169 -8.00 0.78 13.41
C ARG A 169 -9.23 1.30 14.12
N PHE A 170 -9.13 1.41 15.44
CA PHE A 170 -10.17 1.93 16.31
C PHE A 170 -9.84 3.33 16.84
N ILE A 171 -10.88 4.12 17.16
CA ILE A 171 -10.75 5.34 17.98
C ILE A 171 -10.24 4.96 19.37
N LEU A 172 -10.84 3.90 19.97
CA LEU A 172 -10.42 3.29 21.22
C LEU A 172 -10.30 1.78 21.03
N ASN A 173 -9.08 1.26 21.08
CA ASN A 173 -8.75 -0.15 20.89
C ASN A 173 -8.78 -0.91 22.23
N THR A 174 -9.95 -0.90 22.92
CA THR A 174 -10.09 -1.61 24.19
C THR A 174 -10.33 -3.11 23.99
N PRO A 175 -10.11 -3.95 25.02
CA PRO A 175 -10.45 -5.37 24.96
C PRO A 175 -11.92 -5.62 24.57
N GLU A 176 -12.84 -4.78 25.07
CA GLU A 176 -14.27 -4.88 24.80
C GLU A 176 -14.58 -4.55 23.34
N ALA A 177 -13.90 -3.52 22.76
CA ALA A 177 -14.04 -3.18 21.34
C ALA A 177 -13.56 -4.33 20.44
N ARG A 178 -12.39 -4.93 20.74
CA ARG A 178 -11.88 -6.10 20.03
C ARG A 178 -12.82 -7.31 20.15
N GLN A 179 -13.36 -7.55 21.33
CA GLN A 179 -14.33 -8.65 21.55
C GLN A 179 -15.63 -8.41 20.79
N ALA A 180 -16.15 -7.17 20.79
CA ALA A 180 -17.34 -6.80 20.02
C ALA A 180 -17.12 -6.99 18.52
N PHE A 181 -15.97 -6.59 18.00
CA PHE A 181 -15.58 -6.82 16.61
C PHE A 181 -15.57 -8.31 16.27
N ARG A 182 -14.83 -9.12 17.05
CA ARG A 182 -14.75 -10.57 16.81
C ARG A 182 -16.12 -11.23 16.80
N LYS A 183 -16.97 -10.86 17.73
CA LYS A 183 -18.32 -11.44 17.86
C LYS A 183 -19.27 -11.02 16.74
N LYS A 184 -19.19 -9.76 16.28
CA LYS A 184 -20.21 -9.17 15.39
C LYS A 184 -19.78 -9.07 13.93
N LEU A 185 -18.48 -9.01 13.68
CA LEU A 185 -17.93 -8.93 12.36
C LEU A 185 -17.16 -10.20 12.01
N MET A 186 -15.97 -10.39 12.59
CA MET A 186 -15.13 -11.50 12.20
C MET A 186 -14.10 -11.84 13.28
N ASP A 187 -13.99 -13.12 13.62
CA ASP A 187 -12.90 -13.64 14.43
C ASP A 187 -11.90 -14.34 13.52
N SER A 188 -10.88 -13.63 13.11
CA SER A 188 -9.81 -14.15 12.25
C SER A 188 -8.44 -13.80 12.84
N PRO A 189 -7.52 -14.76 12.93
CA PRO A 189 -6.15 -14.52 13.38
C PRO A 189 -5.34 -13.67 12.37
N ALA A 190 -5.85 -13.49 11.14
CA ALA A 190 -5.28 -12.57 10.16
C ALA A 190 -5.51 -11.08 10.52
N ILE A 191 -6.39 -10.79 11.50
CA ILE A 191 -6.75 -9.41 11.84
C ILE A 191 -5.91 -8.92 13.01
N ARG A 192 -5.28 -7.76 12.83
CA ARG A 192 -4.60 -6.98 13.87
C ARG A 192 -5.36 -5.71 14.18
N PHE A 193 -5.41 -5.39 15.47
CA PHE A 193 -6.14 -4.22 15.95
C PHE A 193 -5.17 -3.13 16.36
N GLU A 194 -5.39 -1.92 15.82
CA GLU A 194 -4.60 -0.73 16.06
C GLU A 194 -5.44 0.38 16.71
N GLY A 195 -4.76 1.29 17.39
CA GLY A 195 -5.38 2.43 18.05
C GLY A 195 -5.04 2.52 19.54
N PRO A 196 -5.31 3.66 20.18
CA PRO A 196 -5.04 3.88 21.59
C PRO A 196 -6.00 3.05 22.47
N GLU A 197 -5.49 2.44 23.53
CA GLU A 197 -6.31 1.72 24.52
C GLU A 197 -7.01 2.66 25.51
N ARG A 198 -6.54 3.91 25.61
CA ARG A 198 -7.10 4.93 26.49
C ARG A 198 -7.32 6.23 25.73
N PRO A 199 -8.35 7.03 26.07
CA PRO A 199 -8.52 8.35 25.49
C PRO A 199 -7.27 9.21 25.68
N ARG A 200 -6.83 9.91 24.63
CA ARG A 200 -5.73 10.88 24.77
C ARG A 200 -6.23 12.07 25.60
N PRO A 201 -5.43 12.58 26.57
CA PRO A 201 -5.87 13.61 27.52
C PRO A 201 -6.39 14.91 26.87
N ASN A 202 -6.05 15.19 25.62
CA ASN A 202 -6.31 16.47 24.95
C ASN A 202 -7.32 16.38 23.77
N GLY A 203 -8.10 15.31 23.65
CA GLY A 203 -9.23 15.26 22.69
C GLY A 203 -8.90 15.44 21.20
N ARG A 204 -7.62 15.62 20.84
CA ARG A 204 -7.21 15.69 19.44
C ARG A 204 -7.00 14.28 18.92
N ILE A 205 -7.89 13.84 18.03
CA ILE A 205 -7.64 12.67 17.17
C ILE A 205 -6.44 13.06 16.32
N GLY A 206 -5.26 12.59 16.73
CA GLY A 206 -4.04 12.85 15.97
C GLY A 206 -4.10 12.09 14.65
N VAL A 207 -4.41 12.78 13.58
CA VAL A 207 -4.30 12.28 12.19
C VAL A 207 -2.83 12.16 11.75
N THR A 208 -1.88 12.48 12.64
CA THR A 208 -0.47 12.76 12.31
C THR A 208 0.48 11.56 12.38
N ASP A 209 0.07 10.39 12.87
CA ASP A 209 1.04 9.29 13.06
C ASP A 209 1.03 8.24 11.94
N THR A 210 0.39 8.52 10.80
CA THR A 210 0.29 7.53 9.72
C THR A 210 1.50 7.52 8.77
N PHE A 211 2.36 8.55 8.82
CA PHE A 211 3.50 8.67 7.89
C PHE A 211 4.70 9.30 8.55
N GLY A 212 5.25 8.86 9.61
CA GLY A 212 6.59 9.21 10.12
C GLY A 212 7.19 10.59 9.75
N ILE A 213 6.40 11.59 9.33
CA ILE A 213 6.83 12.92 8.95
C ILE A 213 6.51 13.84 10.13
N SER A 214 7.49 13.99 11.00
CA SER A 214 7.49 15.06 12.00
C SER A 214 7.72 16.39 11.28
N LEU A 215 6.66 17.16 11.11
CA LEU A 215 6.81 18.59 10.80
C LEU A 215 7.13 19.31 12.10
N ARG A 216 8.40 19.68 12.28
CA ARG A 216 8.85 20.70 13.21
C ARG A 216 8.78 22.07 12.57
#